data_da3f3bbe3e9cbe65d2d0ac55a93c2e77
#
_entry.id   da3f3bbe3e9cbe65d2d0ac55a93c2e77
#
_cell.length_a   1.000
_cell.length_b   1.000
_cell.length_c   1.000
_cell.angle_alpha   90.00
_cell.angle_beta   90.00
_cell.angle_gamma   90.00
#
_symmetry.space_group_name_H-M   'P 1'
#
loop_
_entity.id
_entity.type
_entity.pdbx_description
1 polymer ?
#
loop_
_entity_poly.entity_id
_entity_poly.type
_entity_poly.pdbx_seq_one_letter_code
_entity_poly.pdbx_strand_id
1 'polypeptide(L)'
;MKSFPIFGLVIAMGLAGCVQPETTSRSAIDPLGISTPSGAAVPAPTPAAMPSGAPHYYESQYDVQQINISVPKTPRVSEANTFHPNADLVWRGDPLGDRYAQVKAIFETAAAAGTSTMHSGPKVAVDIEITYFHCLTEKTRYTVGGVHSMKYLLTVRDLETGAILQGPRLVVAD
;
A
#
# COMPACT_ATOMS: atom_id res chain seq x y z
N MET A 1 29.40 -50.63 22.09
CA MET A 1 29.27 -51.42 20.87
C MET A 1 27.87 -51.34 20.37
N LYS A 2 27.62 -50.57 19.29
CA LYS A 2 26.69 -50.81 18.19
C LYS A 2 26.63 -49.54 17.36
N SER A 3 27.37 -49.60 16.26
CA SER A 3 27.35 -48.64 15.16
C SER A 3 26.04 -48.75 14.41
N PHE A 4 25.51 -47.62 13.89
CA PHE A 4 24.56 -47.58 12.80
C PHE A 4 25.01 -46.57 11.73
N PRO A 5 24.91 -46.95 10.47
CA PRO A 5 25.51 -46.19 9.38
C PRO A 5 24.66 -45.09 8.80
N ILE A 6 25.37 -44.17 8.27
CA ILE A 6 25.01 -43.06 7.39
C ILE A 6 24.27 -43.57 6.15
N PHE A 7 23.14 -42.98 5.81
CA PHE A 7 22.65 -42.98 4.44
C PHE A 7 22.38 -41.52 4.01
N GLY A 8 23.30 -41.05 3.19
CA GLY A 8 23.12 -39.83 2.47
C GLY A 8 22.20 -40.05 1.26
N LEU A 9 21.36 -39.10 0.98
CA LEU A 9 20.79 -38.90 -0.34
C LEU A 9 20.66 -37.42 -0.62
N VAL A 10 21.57 -36.94 -1.43
CA VAL A 10 21.55 -35.65 -2.10
C VAL A 10 20.68 -35.82 -3.33
N ILE A 11 19.59 -35.04 -3.44
CA ILE A 11 18.96 -34.76 -4.74
C ILE A 11 18.77 -33.27 -4.83
N ALA A 12 19.67 -32.64 -5.57
CA ALA A 12 19.53 -31.34 -6.11
C ALA A 12 18.73 -31.43 -7.42
N MET A 13 17.59 -30.76 -7.52
CA MET A 13 17.03 -30.42 -8.81
C MET A 13 16.54 -28.98 -8.76
N GLY A 14 17.32 -28.13 -9.40
CA GLY A 14 16.97 -26.76 -9.72
C GLY A 14 15.89 -26.75 -10.80
N LEU A 15 14.87 -25.93 -10.55
CA LEU A 15 13.96 -25.45 -11.59
C LEU A 15 13.88 -23.95 -11.41
N ALA A 16 14.71 -23.26 -12.20
CA ALA A 16 14.57 -21.84 -12.45
C ALA A 16 13.33 -21.64 -13.33
N GLY A 17 12.23 -21.32 -12.72
CA GLY A 17 11.03 -20.87 -13.40
C GLY A 17 10.99 -19.34 -13.37
N CYS A 18 11.33 -18.68 -14.49
CA CYS A 18 11.05 -17.27 -14.70
C CYS A 18 9.53 -17.12 -14.80
N VAL A 19 8.89 -16.62 -13.75
CA VAL A 19 7.51 -16.16 -13.82
C VAL A 19 7.53 -14.75 -14.38
N GLN A 20 7.19 -14.60 -15.65
CA GLN A 20 6.86 -13.31 -16.22
C GLN A 20 5.47 -12.90 -15.71
N PRO A 21 5.27 -11.64 -15.25
CA PRO A 21 3.94 -11.16 -14.97
C PRO A 21 3.19 -10.99 -16.30
N GLU A 22 2.23 -11.84 -16.53
CA GLU A 22 1.29 -11.68 -17.63
C GLU A 22 0.40 -10.47 -17.35
N THR A 23 0.61 -9.40 -18.10
CA THR A 23 -0.35 -8.30 -18.19
C THR A 23 -1.57 -8.81 -18.91
N THR A 24 -2.61 -9.16 -18.18
CA THR A 24 -3.90 -9.54 -18.73
C THR A 24 -4.54 -8.31 -19.37
N SER A 25 -4.31 -8.15 -20.66
CA SER A 25 -5.07 -7.24 -21.50
C SER A 25 -6.50 -7.76 -21.58
N ARG A 26 -7.47 -7.06 -21.01
CA ARG A 26 -8.89 -7.35 -21.23
C ARG A 26 -9.21 -7.04 -22.69
N SER A 27 -9.24 -8.05 -23.52
CA SER A 27 -9.84 -7.97 -24.83
C SER A 27 -11.34 -7.78 -24.68
N ALA A 28 -11.85 -6.62 -25.06
CA ALA A 28 -13.27 -6.41 -25.24
C ALA A 28 -13.78 -7.39 -26.30
N ILE A 29 -14.75 -8.21 -25.93
CA ILE A 29 -15.48 -9.06 -26.87
C ILE A 29 -16.45 -8.15 -27.61
N ASP A 30 -16.24 -7.99 -28.90
CA ASP A 30 -17.13 -7.26 -29.78
C ASP A 30 -18.22 -8.24 -30.27
N PRO A 31 -19.51 -8.08 -29.88
CA PRO A 31 -20.55 -9.04 -30.21
C PRO A 31 -21.22 -8.83 -31.59
N LEU A 32 -20.72 -7.93 -32.41
CA LEU A 32 -21.31 -7.66 -33.73
C LEU A 32 -20.24 -7.69 -34.82
N GLY A 33 -20.09 -8.83 -35.48
CA GLY A 33 -19.26 -8.99 -36.66
C GLY A 33 -19.72 -8.11 -37.80
N ILE A 34 -19.08 -6.95 -37.97
CA ILE A 34 -19.18 -6.14 -39.16
C ILE A 34 -17.80 -6.15 -39.81
N SER A 35 -17.69 -6.90 -40.90
CA SER A 35 -16.51 -6.88 -41.76
C SER A 35 -16.44 -5.53 -42.47
N THR A 36 -15.45 -4.71 -42.17
CA THR A 36 -15.12 -3.53 -42.95
C THR A 36 -14.03 -3.85 -43.98
N PRO A 37 -14.12 -3.32 -45.21
CA PRO A 37 -13.17 -3.62 -46.27
C PRO A 37 -11.80 -2.99 -46.00
N SER A 38 -10.79 -3.77 -46.33
CA SER A 38 -9.38 -3.39 -46.40
C SER A 38 -9.14 -2.10 -47.17
N GLY A 39 -8.49 -1.13 -46.57
CA GLY A 39 -7.99 0.03 -47.32
C GLY A 39 -7.36 1.08 -46.41
N ALA A 40 -6.05 1.25 -46.57
CA ALA A 40 -5.17 2.26 -46.01
C ALA A 40 -4.51 1.91 -44.67
N ALA A 41 -3.25 1.57 -44.74
CA ALA A 41 -2.36 1.47 -43.58
C ALA A 41 -2.26 2.84 -42.87
N VAL A 42 -2.94 2.96 -41.73
CA VAL A 42 -2.72 4.07 -40.82
C VAL A 42 -1.34 3.83 -40.16
N PRO A 43 -0.40 4.78 -40.25
CA PRO A 43 0.88 4.61 -39.56
C PRO A 43 0.60 4.40 -38.06
N ALA A 44 1.17 3.32 -37.51
CA ALA A 44 1.06 3.03 -36.08
C ALA A 44 1.52 4.26 -35.30
N PRO A 45 0.78 4.68 -34.27
CA PRO A 45 1.24 5.76 -33.42
C PRO A 45 2.60 5.33 -32.80
N THR A 46 3.62 6.12 -33.06
CA THR A 46 4.92 5.98 -32.40
C THR A 46 4.68 5.94 -30.91
N PRO A 47 5.11 4.90 -30.18
CA PRO A 47 4.96 4.90 -28.75
C PRO A 47 5.63 6.17 -28.21
N ALA A 48 4.85 7.03 -27.60
CA ALA A 48 5.40 8.19 -26.90
C ALA A 48 6.43 7.67 -25.91
N ALA A 49 7.68 8.10 -26.07
CA ALA A 49 8.74 7.76 -25.15
C ALA A 49 8.26 8.12 -23.74
N MET A 50 8.07 7.12 -22.88
CA MET A 50 7.83 7.39 -21.48
C MET A 50 9.00 8.23 -20.98
N PRO A 51 8.75 9.31 -20.24
CA PRO A 51 9.83 10.07 -19.67
C PRO A 51 10.63 9.12 -18.78
N SER A 52 11.84 8.80 -19.20
CA SER A 52 12.82 8.06 -18.40
C SER A 52 13.32 9.01 -17.31
N GLY A 53 12.43 9.33 -16.36
CA GLY A 53 12.79 10.03 -15.15
C GLY A 53 13.46 9.02 -14.22
N ALA A 54 14.76 9.15 -14.00
CA ALA A 54 15.38 8.55 -12.84
C ALA A 54 14.55 8.94 -11.60
N PRO A 55 14.37 8.05 -10.61
CA PRO A 55 13.63 8.39 -9.40
C PRO A 55 14.25 9.65 -8.80
N HIS A 56 13.48 10.73 -8.78
CA HIS A 56 13.89 11.96 -8.13
C HIS A 56 13.82 11.73 -6.63
N TYR A 57 14.96 11.49 -6.02
CA TYR A 57 15.10 11.51 -4.58
C TYR A 57 15.10 12.98 -4.15
N TYR A 58 14.02 13.42 -3.53
CA TYR A 58 14.01 14.70 -2.83
C TYR A 58 14.79 14.52 -1.52
N GLU A 59 15.74 15.41 -1.26
CA GLU A 59 16.35 15.45 0.06
C GLU A 59 15.26 15.72 1.10
N SER A 60 15.35 15.03 2.23
CA SER A 60 14.45 15.25 3.35
C SER A 60 14.59 16.69 3.83
N GLN A 61 13.47 17.40 3.93
CA GLN A 61 13.46 18.75 4.48
C GLN A 61 13.48 18.77 6.01
N TYR A 62 13.33 17.61 6.65
CA TYR A 62 13.19 17.45 8.09
C TYR A 62 14.03 16.28 8.60
N ASP A 63 14.54 16.44 9.82
CA ASP A 63 15.09 15.35 10.62
C ASP A 63 13.99 14.83 11.56
N VAL A 64 13.36 13.72 11.19
CA VAL A 64 12.23 13.14 11.93
C VAL A 64 12.74 12.36 13.14
N GLN A 65 12.56 12.91 14.32
CA GLN A 65 13.00 12.31 15.58
C GLN A 65 11.87 11.62 16.34
N GLN A 66 10.62 12.02 16.12
CA GLN A 66 9.49 11.49 16.82
C GLN A 66 8.30 11.29 15.88
N ILE A 67 7.60 10.18 16.05
CA ILE A 67 6.37 9.88 15.32
C ILE A 67 5.28 9.54 16.34
N ASN A 68 4.17 10.27 16.27
CA ASN A 68 3.02 10.07 17.14
C ASN A 68 1.83 9.63 16.28
N ILE A 69 1.39 8.39 16.50
CA ILE A 69 0.21 7.85 15.80
C ILE A 69 -0.98 7.85 16.76
N SER A 70 -2.06 8.48 16.34
CA SER A 70 -3.33 8.52 17.05
C SER A 70 -4.44 7.90 16.22
N VAL A 71 -5.19 6.98 16.84
CA VAL A 71 -6.43 6.45 16.28
C VAL A 71 -7.52 6.75 17.30
N PRO A 72 -8.26 7.86 17.14
CA PRO A 72 -9.34 8.21 18.06
C PRO A 72 -10.40 7.10 18.07
N LYS A 73 -11.16 6.99 19.17
CA LYS A 73 -12.25 5.99 19.29
C LYS A 73 -13.56 6.44 18.63
N THR A 74 -13.55 7.58 17.94
CA THR A 74 -14.69 8.14 17.24
C THR A 74 -15.09 7.38 15.97
N PRO A 75 -14.14 6.94 15.10
CA PRO A 75 -14.42 6.13 13.92
C PRO A 75 -15.14 4.83 14.29
N ARG A 76 -16.22 4.52 13.59
CA ARG A 76 -16.98 3.29 13.79
C ARG A 76 -16.24 2.10 13.19
N VAL A 77 -16.12 1.02 13.97
CA VAL A 77 -15.53 -0.25 13.53
C VAL A 77 -16.61 -1.18 13.00
N SER A 78 -16.33 -1.96 11.96
CA SER A 78 -17.18 -3.02 11.49
C SER A 78 -16.40 -4.31 11.24
N GLU A 79 -16.96 -5.41 11.73
CA GLU A 79 -16.51 -6.78 11.46
C GLU A 79 -17.34 -7.45 10.36
N ALA A 80 -18.28 -6.75 9.74
CA ALA A 80 -19.18 -7.30 8.73
C ALA A 80 -18.41 -7.66 7.44
N ASN A 81 -18.58 -8.90 6.99
CA ASN A 81 -18.05 -9.37 5.70
C ASN A 81 -19.05 -9.08 4.57
N THR A 82 -19.38 -7.80 4.37
CA THR A 82 -20.24 -7.32 3.29
C THR A 82 -19.39 -6.69 2.19
N PHE A 83 -20.00 -6.35 1.04
CA PHE A 83 -19.25 -5.70 -0.04
C PHE A 83 -18.66 -4.34 0.37
N HIS A 84 -19.41 -3.56 1.10
CA HIS A 84 -19.00 -2.28 1.65
C HIS A 84 -19.61 -2.07 3.03
N PRO A 85 -18.88 -2.44 4.10
CA PRO A 85 -19.35 -2.19 5.46
C PRO A 85 -19.57 -0.69 5.71
N ASN A 86 -20.69 -0.33 6.35
CA ASN A 86 -20.95 1.06 6.75
C ASN A 86 -20.17 1.38 8.04
N ALA A 87 -18.89 1.64 7.91
CA ALA A 87 -17.97 1.93 9.00
C ALA A 87 -16.80 2.77 8.49
N ASP A 88 -16.10 3.40 9.41
CA ASP A 88 -14.91 4.20 9.12
C ASP A 88 -13.62 3.38 9.26
N LEU A 89 -13.67 2.32 10.10
CA LEU A 89 -12.58 1.41 10.34
C LEU A 89 -13.00 -0.02 9.96
N VAL A 90 -12.35 -0.57 8.93
CA VAL A 90 -12.54 -1.96 8.49
C VAL A 90 -11.16 -2.56 8.30
N TRP A 91 -10.79 -3.48 9.21
CA TRP A 91 -9.54 -4.23 9.14
C TRP A 91 -9.78 -5.69 9.48
N ARG A 92 -9.34 -6.59 8.61
CA ARG A 92 -9.54 -8.03 8.75
C ARG A 92 -8.27 -8.85 8.46
N GLY A 93 -7.11 -8.17 8.44
CA GLY A 93 -5.82 -8.83 8.22
C GLY A 93 -5.27 -9.52 9.47
N ASP A 94 -5.74 -9.09 10.66
CA ASP A 94 -5.37 -9.68 11.94
C ASP A 94 -6.53 -10.45 12.58
N PRO A 95 -6.27 -11.36 13.52
CA PRO A 95 -7.30 -11.97 14.34
C PRO A 95 -8.22 -10.94 15.00
N LEU A 96 -9.43 -11.36 15.36
CA LEU A 96 -10.39 -10.48 16.04
C LEU A 96 -9.79 -9.90 17.33
N GLY A 97 -9.86 -8.57 17.46
CA GLY A 97 -9.26 -7.85 18.59
C GLY A 97 -9.52 -6.35 18.53
N ASP A 98 -8.70 -5.57 19.22
CA ASP A 98 -8.78 -4.11 19.21
C ASP A 98 -8.31 -3.55 17.84
N ARG A 99 -9.25 -3.25 16.96
CA ARG A 99 -8.99 -2.73 15.62
C ARG A 99 -8.26 -1.39 15.64
N TYR A 100 -8.50 -0.55 16.63
CA TYR A 100 -7.79 0.72 16.77
C TYR A 100 -6.30 0.49 17.05
N ALA A 101 -5.98 -0.44 17.95
CA ALA A 101 -4.60 -0.80 18.25
C ALA A 101 -3.90 -1.46 17.06
N GLN A 102 -4.60 -2.34 16.33
CA GLN A 102 -4.07 -3.01 15.14
C GLN A 102 -3.76 -2.01 14.03
N VAL A 103 -4.68 -1.10 13.72
CA VAL A 103 -4.47 -0.05 12.71
C VAL A 103 -3.35 0.89 13.14
N LYS A 104 -3.29 1.26 14.43
CA LYS A 104 -2.18 2.05 14.97
C LYS A 104 -0.83 1.40 14.70
N ALA A 105 -0.67 0.12 14.99
CA ALA A 105 0.57 -0.62 14.79
C ALA A 105 1.00 -0.67 13.30
N ILE A 106 0.04 -0.77 12.38
CA ILE A 106 0.30 -0.69 10.92
C ILE A 106 0.92 0.66 10.58
N PHE A 107 0.32 1.76 11.05
CA PHE A 107 0.83 3.09 10.77
C PHE A 107 2.17 3.37 11.46
N GLU A 108 2.39 2.89 12.69
CA GLU A 108 3.68 3.00 13.37
C GLU A 108 4.80 2.35 12.55
N THR A 109 4.55 1.13 12.07
CA THR A 109 5.52 0.40 11.24
C THR A 109 5.78 1.10 9.91
N ALA A 110 4.71 1.53 9.22
CA ALA A 110 4.82 2.18 7.92
C ALA A 110 5.50 3.56 8.03
N ALA A 111 5.14 4.35 9.04
CA ALA A 111 5.72 5.66 9.26
C ALA A 111 7.21 5.58 9.64
N ALA A 112 7.59 4.64 10.51
CA ALA A 112 8.97 4.40 10.86
C ALA A 112 9.81 4.01 9.63
N ALA A 113 9.29 3.13 8.78
CA ALA A 113 9.94 2.75 7.53
C ALA A 113 10.06 3.94 6.57
N GLY A 114 8.98 4.71 6.39
CA GLY A 114 8.92 5.84 5.47
C GLY A 114 9.80 7.02 5.86
N THR A 115 10.10 7.19 7.15
CA THR A 115 10.94 8.27 7.66
C THR A 115 12.37 7.84 7.97
N SER A 116 12.69 6.57 7.76
CA SER A 116 13.99 5.97 8.14
C SER A 116 15.22 6.64 7.51
N THR A 117 15.05 7.39 6.43
CA THR A 117 16.11 8.15 5.75
C THR A 117 16.02 9.66 5.95
N MET A 118 15.07 10.12 6.76
CA MET A 118 14.81 11.54 6.97
C MET A 118 15.63 12.08 8.16
N HIS A 119 16.89 12.44 7.89
CA HIS A 119 17.87 12.84 8.92
C HIS A 119 18.53 14.19 8.62
N SER A 120 17.93 15.04 7.79
CA SER A 120 18.49 16.36 7.47
C SER A 120 17.46 17.46 7.68
N GLY A 121 17.93 18.66 8.08
CA GLY A 121 17.08 19.80 8.37
C GLY A 121 16.68 19.93 9.84
N PRO A 122 15.64 20.73 10.17
CA PRO A 122 15.17 20.92 11.53
C PRO A 122 14.60 19.62 12.11
N LYS A 123 14.85 19.40 13.40
CA LYS A 123 14.32 18.25 14.14
C LYS A 123 12.83 18.42 14.37
N VAL A 124 12.08 17.40 13.98
CA VAL A 124 10.62 17.46 14.05
C VAL A 124 9.98 16.24 14.71
N ALA A 125 8.79 16.48 15.23
CA ALA A 125 7.80 15.46 15.56
C ALA A 125 6.73 15.42 14.46
N VAL A 126 6.38 14.23 14.02
CA VAL A 126 5.30 14.00 13.05
C VAL A 126 4.12 13.40 13.77
N ASP A 127 2.99 14.10 13.75
CA ASP A 127 1.72 13.64 14.32
C ASP A 127 0.81 13.16 13.20
N ILE A 128 0.30 11.94 13.31
CA ILE A 128 -0.63 11.33 12.37
C ILE A 128 -1.89 10.92 13.13
N GLU A 129 -3.03 11.50 12.76
CA GLU A 129 -4.34 11.13 13.29
C GLU A 129 -5.17 10.44 12.23
N ILE A 130 -5.47 9.15 12.45
CA ILE A 130 -6.19 8.32 11.49
C ILE A 130 -7.69 8.56 11.66
N THR A 131 -8.36 9.01 10.58
CA THR A 131 -9.78 9.29 10.56
C THR A 131 -10.59 8.25 9.80
N TYR A 132 -9.93 7.53 8.87
CA TYR A 132 -10.57 6.52 8.05
C TYR A 132 -9.56 5.46 7.63
N PHE A 133 -9.94 4.19 7.75
CA PHE A 133 -9.11 3.07 7.32
C PHE A 133 -10.02 1.91 6.87
N HIS A 134 -10.27 1.84 5.57
CA HIS A 134 -11.21 0.90 5.01
C HIS A 134 -10.50 -0.08 4.07
N CYS A 135 -10.24 -1.26 4.60
CA CYS A 135 -9.69 -2.36 3.82
C CYS A 135 -10.78 -3.22 3.18
N LEU A 136 -10.43 -3.91 2.12
CA LEU A 136 -11.34 -4.84 1.46
C LEU A 136 -11.70 -5.98 2.41
N THR A 137 -13.00 -6.28 2.48
CA THR A 137 -13.47 -7.51 3.11
C THR A 137 -13.11 -8.72 2.23
N GLU A 138 -13.09 -9.92 2.79
CA GLU A 138 -12.86 -11.14 2.01
C GLU A 138 -13.90 -11.28 0.89
N LYS A 139 -15.16 -10.94 1.20
CA LYS A 139 -16.24 -10.97 0.20
C LYS A 139 -15.92 -10.10 -1.00
N THR A 140 -15.49 -8.85 -0.75
CA THR A 140 -15.14 -7.92 -1.84
C THR A 140 -13.88 -8.38 -2.57
N ARG A 141 -12.84 -8.77 -1.84
CA ARG A 141 -11.55 -9.18 -2.39
C ARG A 141 -11.67 -10.35 -3.36
N TYR A 142 -12.47 -11.36 -3.01
CA TYR A 142 -12.58 -12.60 -3.79
C TYR A 142 -13.73 -12.62 -4.79
N THR A 143 -14.52 -11.54 -4.90
CA THR A 143 -15.63 -11.47 -5.86
C THR A 143 -15.45 -10.35 -6.89
N VAL A 144 -15.51 -9.09 -6.45
CA VAL A 144 -15.53 -7.93 -7.34
C VAL A 144 -14.20 -7.17 -7.35
N GLY A 145 -13.34 -7.40 -6.35
CA GLY A 145 -12.12 -6.63 -6.16
C GLY A 145 -12.40 -5.21 -5.67
N GLY A 146 -11.36 -4.39 -5.64
CA GLY A 146 -11.44 -3.00 -5.21
C GLY A 146 -10.09 -2.47 -4.73
N VAL A 147 -10.11 -1.31 -4.07
CA VAL A 147 -8.94 -0.68 -3.48
C VAL A 147 -9.12 -0.52 -1.97
N HIS A 148 -8.01 -0.45 -1.26
CA HIS A 148 -7.98 -0.02 0.14
C HIS A 148 -8.03 1.51 0.14
N SER A 149 -8.74 2.09 1.11
CA SER A 149 -8.80 3.55 1.25
C SER A 149 -8.45 3.96 2.66
N MET A 150 -7.61 4.98 2.79
CA MET A 150 -7.24 5.53 4.09
C MET A 150 -7.20 7.04 4.06
N LYS A 151 -7.56 7.65 5.20
CA LYS A 151 -7.50 9.10 5.40
C LYS A 151 -6.93 9.41 6.76
N TYR A 152 -6.01 10.34 6.81
CA TYR A 152 -5.40 10.79 8.06
C TYR A 152 -5.01 12.27 8.00
N LEU A 153 -4.95 12.90 9.15
CA LEU A 153 -4.40 14.23 9.31
C LEU A 153 -2.92 14.13 9.65
N LEU A 154 -2.11 14.86 8.91
CA LEU A 154 -0.67 14.94 9.10
C LEU A 154 -0.30 16.33 9.61
N THR A 155 0.42 16.39 10.72
CA THR A 155 0.98 17.63 11.27
C THR A 155 2.47 17.43 11.54
N VAL A 156 3.28 18.41 11.15
CA VAL A 156 4.71 18.45 11.45
C VAL A 156 4.95 19.57 12.46
N ARG A 157 5.58 19.24 13.58
CA ARG A 157 5.93 20.19 14.65
C ARG A 157 7.43 20.25 14.83
N ASP A 158 7.91 21.43 15.11
CA ASP A 158 9.26 21.61 15.63
C ASP A 158 9.40 20.89 16.98
N LEU A 159 10.43 20.10 17.14
CA LEU A 159 10.59 19.24 18.31
C LEU A 159 10.95 20.04 19.58
N GLU A 160 11.63 21.17 19.44
CA GLU A 160 12.10 21.97 20.57
C GLU A 160 11.02 22.94 21.06
N THR A 161 10.34 23.59 20.13
CA THR A 161 9.36 24.63 20.45
C THR A 161 7.93 24.14 20.48
N GLY A 162 7.64 23.00 19.85
CA GLY A 162 6.28 22.49 19.65
C GLY A 162 5.48 23.24 18.60
N ALA A 163 6.09 24.24 17.94
CA ALA A 163 5.41 25.03 16.92
C ALA A 163 5.04 24.19 15.71
N ILE A 164 3.84 24.42 15.16
CA ILE A 164 3.40 23.76 13.95
C ILE A 164 4.17 24.36 12.76
N LEU A 165 4.97 23.55 12.10
CA LEU A 165 5.69 23.91 10.89
C LEU A 165 4.86 23.62 9.65
N GLN A 166 4.05 22.56 9.67
CA GLN A 166 3.20 22.17 8.57
C GLN A 166 1.92 21.44 9.05
N GLY A 167 0.79 21.71 8.43
CA GLY A 167 -0.47 21.05 8.70
C GLY A 167 -1.36 21.78 9.72
N PRO A 168 -2.43 21.12 10.24
CA PRO A 168 -2.86 19.78 9.86
C PRO A 168 -3.30 19.68 8.41
N ARG A 169 -2.84 18.66 7.70
CA ARG A 169 -3.18 18.41 6.30
C ARG A 169 -3.85 17.05 6.17
N LEU A 170 -5.01 17.00 5.50
CA LEU A 170 -5.66 15.75 5.17
C LEU A 170 -4.86 15.04 4.05
N VAL A 171 -4.47 13.80 4.31
CA VAL A 171 -3.89 12.91 3.32
C VAL A 171 -4.91 11.82 3.01
N VAL A 172 -5.11 11.55 1.74
CA VAL A 172 -5.99 10.50 1.22
C VAL A 172 -5.13 9.57 0.37
N ALA A 173 -5.24 8.26 0.60
CA ALA A 173 -4.56 7.23 -0.16
C ALA A 173 -5.55 6.10 -0.48
N ASP A 174 -5.65 5.75 -1.76
CA ASP A 174 -6.54 4.73 -2.34
C ASP A 174 -5.74 3.74 -3.18
#